data_0016aaab19d2672fc07ce1b69cf61ab7
#
_entry.id   0016aaab19d2672fc07ce1b69cf61ab7
#
_cell.length_a   1.000
_cell.length_b   1.000
_cell.length_c   1.000
_cell.angle_alpha   90.00
_cell.angle_beta   90.00
_cell.angle_gamma   90.00
#
_symmetry.space_group_name_H-M   'P 1'
#
loop_
_entity.id
_entity.type
_entity.pdbx_description
1 polymer ?
#
loop_
_entity_poly.entity_id
_entity_poly.type
_entity_poly.pdbx_seq_one_letter_code
_entity_poly.pdbx_strand_id
1 'polypeptide(L)'
;MMKRLGFALCGSFCTHAAAIEVMRSLAEEYEITPIISFSVRDTDTRFGTASELIEKINGIAQRDIISTIVEAEKLAASPLDLMLVCPCTGNTAAKMANGITDTPVTMAA
;
A
#
# COMPACT_ATOMS: atom_id res chain seq x y z
N MET A 1 -22.54 3.79 -4.00
CA MET A 1 -21.55 2.95 -3.28
C MET A 1 -20.15 3.22 -3.78
N MET A 2 -19.22 3.44 -2.87
CA MET A 2 -17.84 3.73 -3.24
C MET A 2 -17.13 2.45 -3.69
N LYS A 3 -16.29 2.56 -4.72
CA LYS A 3 -15.44 1.45 -5.14
C LYS A 3 -14.30 1.27 -4.15
N ARG A 4 -13.80 0.04 -4.05
CA ARG A 4 -12.68 -0.32 -3.18
C ARG A 4 -11.38 -0.18 -3.96
N LEU A 5 -10.50 0.67 -3.45
CA LEU A 5 -9.18 0.92 -4.01
C LEU A 5 -8.10 0.39 -3.08
N GLY A 6 -7.29 -0.54 -3.57
CA GLY A 6 -6.07 -0.93 -2.87
C GLY A 6 -4.98 0.11 -3.16
N PHE A 7 -4.50 0.78 -2.12
CA PHE A 7 -3.42 1.76 -2.25
C PHE A 7 -2.16 1.17 -1.63
N ALA A 8 -1.20 0.80 -2.48
CA ALA A 8 -0.01 0.10 -2.07
C ALA A 8 1.22 1.01 -2.10
N LEU A 9 1.96 1.07 -0.99
CA LEU A 9 3.21 1.83 -0.86
C LEU A 9 4.40 0.89 -0.83
N CYS A 10 5.38 1.18 -1.67
CA CYS A 10 6.66 0.49 -1.72
C CYS A 10 7.79 1.38 -1.20
N GLY A 11 9.02 0.89 -1.25
CA GLY A 11 10.16 1.45 -0.54
C GLY A 11 10.80 2.74 -1.07
N SER A 12 10.18 3.46 -2.00
CA SER A 12 10.71 4.76 -2.46
C SER A 12 10.36 5.86 -1.45
N PHE A 13 11.07 5.90 -0.33
CA PHE A 13 10.71 6.72 0.84
C PHE A 13 10.67 8.22 0.57
N CYS A 14 11.49 8.72 -0.35
CA CYS A 14 11.52 10.15 -0.68
C CYS A 14 10.23 10.64 -1.35
N THR A 15 9.40 9.74 -1.86
CA THR A 15 8.14 10.08 -2.52
C THR A 15 6.90 9.81 -1.65
N HIS A 16 7.08 9.29 -0.42
CA HIS A 16 5.96 8.93 0.44
C HIS A 16 5.09 10.13 0.81
N ALA A 17 5.67 11.29 1.05
CA ALA A 17 4.89 12.48 1.39
C ALA A 17 3.90 12.83 0.27
N ALA A 18 4.34 12.79 -0.99
CA ALA A 18 3.48 13.02 -2.14
C ALA A 18 2.43 11.93 -2.30
N ALA A 19 2.81 10.66 -2.07
CA ALA A 19 1.89 9.52 -2.15
C ALA A 19 0.77 9.63 -1.10
N ILE A 20 1.09 10.07 0.11
CA ILE A 20 0.11 10.28 1.18
C ILE A 20 -0.91 11.35 0.78
N GLU A 21 -0.48 12.44 0.14
CA GLU A 21 -1.41 13.46 -0.34
C GLU A 21 -2.34 12.93 -1.43
N VAL A 22 -1.84 12.09 -2.32
CA VAL A 22 -2.67 11.39 -3.32
C VAL A 22 -3.69 10.49 -2.62
N MET A 23 -3.28 9.76 -1.60
CA MET A 23 -4.18 8.90 -0.83
C MET A 23 -5.30 9.72 -0.17
N ARG A 24 -4.99 10.89 0.40
CA ARG A 24 -6.01 11.77 0.99
C ARG A 24 -7.06 12.17 -0.02
N SER A 25 -6.63 12.57 -1.21
CA SER A 25 -7.55 12.97 -2.29
C SER A 25 -8.43 11.81 -2.72
N LEU A 26 -7.84 10.62 -2.89
CA LEU A 26 -8.59 9.44 -3.32
C LEU A 26 -9.55 8.92 -2.24
N ALA A 27 -9.24 9.14 -0.98
CA ALA A 27 -10.09 8.70 0.13
C ALA A 27 -11.47 9.40 0.13
N GLU A 28 -11.60 10.53 -0.56
CA GLU A 28 -12.87 11.21 -0.71
C GLU A 28 -13.82 10.50 -1.68
N GLU A 29 -13.25 9.70 -2.61
CA GLU A 29 -14.02 9.05 -3.68
C GLU A 29 -14.03 7.53 -3.58
N TYR A 30 -13.07 6.94 -2.87
CA TYR A 30 -12.88 5.49 -2.79
C TYR A 30 -12.76 5.01 -1.35
N GLU A 31 -13.16 3.76 -1.13
CA GLU A 31 -12.78 3.06 0.10
C GLU A 31 -11.35 2.60 -0.04
N ILE A 32 -10.43 3.19 0.72
CA ILE A 32 -9.01 2.86 0.63
C ILE A 32 -8.69 1.63 1.49
N THR A 33 -8.12 0.61 0.86
CA THR A 33 -7.50 -0.52 1.55
C THR A 33 -5.98 -0.32 1.45
N PRO A 34 -5.32 0.08 2.54
CA PRO A 34 -3.88 0.36 2.49
C PRO A 34 -3.07 -0.94 2.53
N ILE A 35 -2.06 -1.01 1.67
CA ILE A 35 -1.15 -2.15 1.57
C ILE A 35 0.27 -1.60 1.62
N ILE A 36 1.15 -2.17 2.44
CA ILE A 36 2.53 -1.72 2.53
C ILE A 36 3.50 -2.89 2.31
N SER A 37 4.65 -2.59 1.70
CA SER A 37 5.70 -3.57 1.52
C SER A 37 6.41 -3.83 2.86
N PHE A 38 7.19 -4.91 2.93
CA PHE A 38 8.00 -5.19 4.12
C PHE A 38 8.98 -4.06 4.43
N SER A 39 9.58 -3.45 3.38
CA SER A 39 10.48 -2.32 3.57
C SER A 39 9.79 -1.14 4.24
N VAL A 40 8.57 -0.82 3.83
CA VAL A 40 7.78 0.26 4.41
C VAL A 40 7.41 -0.05 5.87
N ARG A 41 7.01 -1.29 6.12
CA ARG A 41 6.60 -1.72 7.46
C ARG A 41 7.76 -1.66 8.47
N ASP A 42 8.96 -2.05 8.06
CA ASP A 42 10.06 -2.36 8.95
C ASP A 42 11.22 -1.36 8.96
N THR A 43 11.18 -0.31 8.13
CA THR A 43 12.32 0.59 7.95
C THR A 43 12.03 2.02 8.40
N ASP A 44 12.83 2.52 9.34
CA ASP A 44 12.86 3.93 9.70
C ASP A 44 13.88 4.64 8.80
N THR A 45 13.55 5.84 8.36
CA THR A 45 14.43 6.62 7.50
C THR A 45 14.52 8.07 7.98
N ARG A 46 15.38 8.87 7.33
CA ARG A 46 15.48 10.32 7.58
C ARG A 46 14.18 11.07 7.25
N PHE A 47 13.28 10.46 6.49
CA PHE A 47 11.98 11.04 6.12
C PHE A 47 10.88 10.76 7.17
N GLY A 48 11.19 9.96 8.18
CA GLY A 48 10.29 9.60 9.25
C GLY A 48 10.40 8.12 9.64
N THR A 49 9.75 7.75 10.73
CA THR A 49 9.73 6.37 11.19
C THR A 49 8.60 5.60 10.50
N ALA A 50 8.73 4.27 10.49
CA ALA A 50 7.67 3.39 9.98
C ALA A 50 6.37 3.61 10.78
N SER A 51 6.47 3.75 12.10
CA SER A 51 5.29 4.00 12.95
C SER A 51 4.56 5.28 12.61
N GLU A 52 5.29 6.36 12.34
CA GLU A 52 4.69 7.64 11.94
C GLU A 52 3.94 7.52 10.61
N LEU A 53 4.52 6.82 9.66
CA LEU A 53 3.89 6.60 8.35
C LEU A 53 2.62 5.75 8.50
N ILE A 54 2.69 4.69 9.28
CA ILE A 54 1.55 3.81 9.55
C ILE A 54 0.40 4.58 10.22
N GLU A 55 0.71 5.47 11.17
CA GLU A 55 -0.32 6.31 11.80
C GLU A 55 -1.00 7.24 10.80
N LYS A 56 -0.24 7.85 9.89
CA LYS A 56 -0.81 8.70 8.86
C LYS A 56 -1.73 7.91 7.92
N ILE A 57 -1.32 6.73 7.51
CA ILE A 57 -2.10 5.85 6.64
C ILE A 57 -3.39 5.45 7.34
N ASN A 58 -3.33 5.03 8.60
CA ASN A 58 -4.51 4.66 9.38
C ASN A 58 -5.49 5.82 9.51
N GLY A 59 -5.00 7.03 9.72
CA GLY A 59 -5.84 8.22 9.83
C GLY A 59 -6.60 8.55 8.55
N ILE A 60 -6.01 8.26 7.39
CA ILE A 60 -6.62 8.52 6.10
C ILE A 60 -7.59 7.41 5.70
N ALA A 61 -7.13 6.16 5.74
CA ALA A 61 -7.88 5.01 5.26
C ALA A 61 -8.95 4.53 6.25
N GLN A 62 -8.71 4.71 7.54
CA GLN A 62 -9.59 4.25 8.63
C GLN A 62 -9.89 2.75 8.54
N ARG A 63 -8.92 1.97 8.06
CA ARG A 63 -8.99 0.52 7.88
C ARG A 63 -7.66 -0.10 8.26
N ASP A 64 -7.68 -1.40 8.54
CA ASP A 64 -6.47 -2.14 8.85
C ASP A 64 -5.52 -2.16 7.65
N ILE A 65 -4.23 -1.95 7.94
CA ILE A 65 -3.19 -1.97 6.91
C ILE A 65 -2.81 -3.42 6.62
N ILE A 66 -2.76 -3.78 5.34
CA ILE A 66 -2.26 -5.06 4.91
C ILE A 66 -0.74 -4.98 4.81
N SER A 67 -0.04 -5.73 5.66
CA SER A 67 1.42 -5.72 5.75
C SER A 67 2.06 -7.10 5.71
N THR A 68 1.27 -8.15 5.53
CA THR A 68 1.77 -9.53 5.41
C THR A 68 1.19 -10.20 4.18
N ILE A 69 1.86 -11.27 3.72
CA ILE A 69 1.40 -12.05 2.57
C ILE A 69 0.06 -12.72 2.89
N VAL A 70 -0.11 -13.23 4.11
CA VAL A 70 -1.35 -13.89 4.55
C VAL A 70 -2.53 -12.92 4.52
N GLU A 71 -2.33 -11.69 5.00
CA GLU A 71 -3.38 -10.67 4.94
C GLU A 71 -3.73 -10.31 3.49
N ALA A 72 -2.73 -10.22 2.61
CA ALA A 72 -2.94 -9.92 1.20
C ALA A 72 -3.71 -11.05 0.48
N GLU A 73 -3.47 -12.31 0.83
CA GLU A 73 -4.21 -13.45 0.28
C GLU A 73 -5.71 -13.36 0.56
N LYS A 74 -6.10 -12.77 1.68
CA LYS A 74 -7.52 -12.62 2.06
C LYS A 74 -8.29 -11.69 1.11
N LEU A 75 -7.62 -10.91 0.30
CA LEU A 75 -8.27 -10.05 -0.70
C LEU A 75 -8.99 -10.88 -1.77
N ALA A 76 -8.64 -12.14 -1.95
CA ALA A 76 -9.36 -13.04 -2.86
C ALA A 76 -10.81 -13.25 -2.43
N ALA A 77 -11.09 -13.23 -1.13
CA ALA A 77 -12.45 -13.38 -0.59
C ALA A 77 -13.25 -12.07 -0.64
N SER A 78 -12.56 -10.92 -0.69
CA SER A 78 -13.19 -9.60 -0.76
C SER A 78 -12.38 -8.73 -1.73
N PRO A 79 -12.57 -8.94 -3.06
CA PRO A 79 -11.72 -8.33 -4.07
C PRO A 79 -11.79 -6.80 -4.09
N LEU A 80 -10.67 -6.19 -4.52
CA LEU A 80 -10.58 -4.77 -4.79
C LEU A 80 -11.13 -4.48 -6.20
N ASP A 81 -11.69 -3.28 -6.38
CA ASP A 81 -12.12 -2.83 -7.70
C ASP A 81 -10.93 -2.30 -8.51
N LEU A 82 -10.00 -1.64 -7.82
CA LEU A 82 -8.82 -1.03 -8.41
C LEU A 82 -7.63 -1.26 -7.48
N MET A 83 -6.43 -1.21 -8.05
CA MET A 83 -5.19 -1.19 -7.26
C MET A 83 -4.23 -0.17 -7.83
N LEU A 84 -3.74 0.70 -6.96
CA LEU A 84 -2.72 1.70 -7.30
C LEU A 84 -1.47 1.42 -6.48
N VAL A 85 -0.35 1.27 -7.13
CA VAL A 85 0.96 1.11 -6.47
C VAL A 85 1.71 2.44 -6.58
N CYS A 86 1.79 3.17 -5.48
CA CYS A 86 2.34 4.52 -5.45
C CYS A 86 3.03 4.79 -4.10
N PRO A 87 4.35 4.92 -4.05
CA PRO A 87 5.29 4.69 -5.14
C PRO A 87 5.49 3.21 -5.47
N CYS A 88 5.93 2.93 -6.69
CA CYS A 88 6.29 1.59 -7.12
C CYS A 88 7.80 1.53 -7.38
N THR A 89 8.51 0.64 -6.66
CA THR A 89 9.94 0.44 -6.92
C THR A 89 10.15 -0.42 -8.17
N GLY A 90 11.32 -0.30 -8.81
CA GLY A 90 11.67 -1.15 -9.94
C GLY A 90 11.63 -2.63 -9.58
N ASN A 91 12.05 -2.99 -8.37
CA ASN A 91 11.99 -4.37 -7.89
C ASN A 91 10.55 -4.89 -7.82
N THR A 92 9.63 -4.09 -7.28
CA THR A 92 8.20 -4.45 -7.22
C THR A 92 7.60 -4.58 -8.62
N ALA A 93 7.89 -3.63 -9.50
CA ALA A 93 7.40 -3.65 -10.88
C ALA A 93 7.90 -4.89 -11.62
N ALA A 94 9.18 -5.25 -11.47
CA ALA A 94 9.76 -6.43 -12.07
C ALA A 94 9.12 -7.72 -11.54
N LYS A 95 8.87 -7.81 -10.24
CA LYS A 95 8.19 -8.96 -9.64
C LYS A 95 6.77 -9.10 -10.17
N MET A 96 6.01 -8.02 -10.25
CA MET A 96 4.64 -8.03 -10.78
C MET A 96 4.64 -8.49 -12.23
N ALA A 97 5.57 -8.01 -13.05
CA ALA A 97 5.68 -8.40 -14.46
C ALA A 97 6.00 -9.88 -14.63
N ASN A 98 6.68 -10.49 -13.67
CA ASN A 98 7.08 -11.90 -13.71
C ASN A 98 6.19 -12.83 -12.84
N GLY A 99 5.11 -12.31 -12.30
CA GLY A 99 4.16 -13.10 -11.48
C GLY A 99 4.71 -13.56 -10.14
N ILE A 100 5.72 -12.88 -9.59
CA ILE A 100 6.30 -13.21 -8.28
C ILE A 100 5.47 -12.55 -7.19
N THR A 101 5.01 -13.35 -6.21
CA THR A 101 4.06 -12.91 -5.17
C THR A 101 4.59 -13.10 -3.76
N ASP A 102 5.85 -12.74 -3.54
CA ASP A 102 6.54 -12.97 -2.26
C ASP A 102 6.51 -11.77 -1.29
N THR A 103 5.70 -10.76 -1.58
CA THR A 103 5.51 -9.61 -0.69
C THR A 103 4.01 -9.28 -0.57
N PRO A 104 3.59 -8.50 0.44
CA PRO A 104 2.17 -8.11 0.54
C PRO A 104 1.67 -7.37 -0.70
N VAL A 105 2.48 -6.47 -1.26
CA VAL A 105 2.11 -5.69 -2.45
C VAL A 105 1.98 -6.59 -3.68
N THR A 106 2.95 -7.45 -3.94
CA THR A 106 2.92 -8.34 -5.10
C THR A 106 1.86 -9.42 -4.98
N MET A 107 1.57 -9.88 -3.77
CA MET A 107 0.48 -10.84 -3.52
C MET A 107 -0.89 -10.20 -3.77
N ALA A 108 -1.06 -8.92 -3.40
CA ALA A 108 -2.31 -8.19 -3.59
C ALA A 108 -2.58 -7.80 -5.04
N ALA A 109 -1.50 -7.65 -5.80
CA ALA A 109 -1.59 -7.19 -7.19
C ALA A 109 -2.25 -8.20 -8.12
#